data_540bddc5008feaac9b388d58079de2a8
#
_entry.id   540bddc5008feaac9b388d58079de2a8
#
_cell.length_a   1.000
_cell.length_b   1.000
_cell.length_c   1.000
_cell.angle_alpha   90.00
_cell.angle_beta   90.00
_cell.angle_gamma   90.00
#
_symmetry.space_group_name_H-M   'P 1'
#
loop_
_entity.id
_entity.type
_entity.pdbx_description
1 polymer ?
#
loop_
_entity_poly.entity_id
_entity_poly.type
_entity_poly.pdbx_seq_one_letter_code
_entity_poly.pdbx_strand_id
1 'polypeptide(L)'
;MRQALYFMSLGFRLHDTMIYAKKNPMPAGVSSKRYHQAWEYIFILSKDAPETFNPIMTKAKYGHLGANMKHRGRDGEMNYVKTKRNEYTKVRNIFEYSVGGGHSTKDKIAFQHPAIMPEQLARDMISTWTNLGDTVFDPFTGSGTTAKMSLLLNRKFHGTELSSEYCEITKQRLEQAPTALFYESN
;
A
#
# COMPACT_ATOMS: atom_id res chain seq x y z
N MET A 1 5.40 -5.67 -15.03
CA MET A 1 4.86 -6.90 -15.68
C MET A 1 5.83 -8.09 -15.64
N ARG A 2 7.10 -8.00 -16.06
CA ARG A 2 8.04 -9.15 -16.02
C ARG A 2 8.20 -9.78 -14.64
N GLN A 3 8.27 -8.97 -13.58
CA GLN A 3 8.39 -9.46 -12.20
C GLN A 3 7.17 -10.31 -11.79
N ALA A 4 5.94 -9.83 -12.06
CA ALA A 4 4.74 -10.60 -11.74
C ALA A 4 4.73 -11.96 -12.48
N LEU A 5 5.06 -11.97 -13.77
CA LEU A 5 5.15 -13.20 -14.55
C LEU A 5 6.21 -14.17 -13.99
N TYR A 6 7.35 -13.63 -13.56
CA TYR A 6 8.41 -14.45 -12.95
C TYR A 6 7.93 -15.10 -11.65
N PHE A 7 7.31 -14.34 -10.73
CA PHE A 7 6.78 -14.91 -9.49
C PHE A 7 5.66 -15.94 -9.76
N MET A 8 4.82 -15.68 -10.77
CA MET A 8 3.80 -16.66 -11.18
C MET A 8 4.44 -17.95 -11.70
N SER A 9 5.55 -17.89 -12.42
CA SER A 9 6.30 -19.08 -12.86
C SER A 9 6.92 -19.89 -11.72
N LEU A 10 7.11 -19.26 -10.54
CA LEU A 10 7.55 -19.90 -9.30
C LEU A 10 6.39 -20.49 -8.47
N GLY A 11 5.17 -20.43 -8.99
CA GLY A 11 3.99 -21.01 -8.33
C GLY A 11 3.15 -20.02 -7.51
N PHE A 12 3.49 -18.73 -7.51
CA PHE A 12 2.62 -17.71 -6.91
C PHE A 12 1.42 -17.43 -7.82
N ARG A 13 0.30 -17.07 -7.21
CA ARG A 13 -0.91 -16.58 -7.89
C ARG A 13 -0.98 -15.07 -7.80
N LEU A 14 -1.26 -14.41 -8.91
CA LEU A 14 -1.58 -12.98 -8.91
C LEU A 14 -3.00 -12.81 -8.37
N HIS A 15 -3.12 -12.29 -7.15
CA HIS A 15 -4.40 -12.08 -6.48
C HIS A 15 -5.03 -10.75 -6.90
N ASP A 16 -4.25 -9.67 -6.89
CA ASP A 16 -4.72 -8.32 -7.27
C ASP A 16 -3.60 -7.51 -7.92
N THR A 17 -3.99 -6.52 -8.71
CA THR A 17 -3.11 -5.51 -9.28
C THR A 17 -3.60 -4.14 -8.86
N MET A 18 -2.78 -3.45 -8.08
CA MET A 18 -3.07 -2.14 -7.57
C MET A 18 -2.14 -1.10 -8.19
N ILE A 19 -2.52 0.16 -8.10
CA ILE A 19 -1.74 1.29 -8.63
C ILE A 19 -1.31 2.18 -7.47
N TYR A 20 -0.01 2.41 -7.37
CA TYR A 20 0.56 3.49 -6.60
C TYR A 20 0.64 4.74 -7.48
N ALA A 21 -0.23 5.71 -7.29
CA ALA A 21 -0.24 6.98 -7.99
C ALA A 21 0.50 8.05 -7.19
N LYS A 22 1.39 8.78 -7.86
CA LYS A 22 2.18 9.88 -7.27
C LYS A 22 1.44 11.18 -7.50
N LYS A 23 1.01 11.88 -6.44
CA LYS A 23 0.34 13.18 -6.55
C LYS A 23 1.23 14.27 -7.14
N ASN A 24 2.54 14.17 -6.89
CA ASN A 24 3.56 15.12 -7.33
C ASN A 24 4.73 14.37 -8.00
N PRO A 25 4.50 13.73 -9.18
CA PRO A 25 5.53 12.98 -9.85
C PRO A 25 6.67 13.89 -10.31
N MET A 26 7.90 13.36 -10.33
CA MET A 26 9.03 14.07 -10.92
C MET A 26 8.76 14.33 -12.41
N PRO A 27 8.94 15.58 -12.89
CA PRO A 27 8.72 15.90 -14.28
C PRO A 27 9.74 15.17 -15.16
N ALA A 28 9.27 14.60 -16.26
CA ALA A 28 10.17 14.19 -17.34
C ALA A 28 10.78 15.44 -17.98
N GLY A 29 12.06 15.41 -18.28
CA GLY A 29 12.73 16.54 -18.95
C GLY A 29 12.02 16.94 -20.27
N VAL A 30 12.06 18.22 -20.63
CA VAL A 30 11.39 18.76 -21.82
C VAL A 30 11.81 18.03 -23.12
N SER A 31 13.05 17.57 -23.19
CA SER A 31 13.57 16.76 -24.30
C SER A 31 13.12 15.29 -24.31
N SER A 32 12.45 14.85 -23.25
CA SER A 32 11.99 13.46 -23.11
C SER A 32 10.80 13.20 -24.03
N LYS A 33 10.85 12.12 -24.81
CA LYS A 33 9.74 11.66 -25.67
C LYS A 33 8.72 10.82 -24.89
N ARG A 34 8.47 11.12 -23.61
CA ARG A 34 7.53 10.38 -22.74
C ARG A 34 6.82 11.34 -21.78
N TYR A 35 5.65 10.94 -21.34
CA TYR A 35 4.93 11.63 -20.26
C TYR A 35 5.61 11.43 -18.89
N HIS A 36 5.24 12.24 -17.89
CA HIS A 36 5.70 12.07 -16.52
C HIS A 36 5.29 10.70 -15.97
N GLN A 37 6.22 10.03 -15.29
CA GLN A 37 5.95 8.73 -14.66
C GLN A 37 5.18 8.98 -13.35
N ALA A 38 3.84 8.99 -13.45
CA ALA A 38 2.96 9.35 -12.34
C ALA A 38 2.47 8.16 -11.52
N TRP A 39 2.79 6.92 -11.86
CA TRP A 39 2.30 5.75 -11.17
C TRP A 39 3.23 4.53 -11.31
N GLU A 40 3.06 3.57 -10.40
CA GLU A 40 3.75 2.29 -10.36
C GLU A 40 2.76 1.16 -10.06
N TYR A 41 3.04 -0.05 -10.53
CA TYR A 41 2.25 -1.23 -10.17
C TYR A 41 2.59 -1.73 -8.76
N ILE A 42 1.56 -2.18 -8.04
CA ILE A 42 1.68 -3.01 -6.85
C ILE A 42 1.01 -4.35 -7.18
N PHE A 43 1.78 -5.42 -7.20
CA PHE A 43 1.27 -6.77 -7.44
C PHE A 43 1.09 -7.49 -6.12
N ILE A 44 -0.13 -7.93 -5.84
CA ILE A 44 -0.45 -8.76 -4.69
C ILE A 44 -0.37 -10.22 -5.13
N LEU A 45 0.62 -10.89 -4.61
CA LEU A 45 0.92 -12.29 -4.95
C LEU A 45 0.74 -13.16 -3.71
N SER A 46 0.19 -14.36 -3.88
CA SER A 46 -0.02 -15.32 -2.80
C SER A 46 0.26 -16.74 -3.28
N LYS A 47 0.58 -17.66 -2.39
CA LYS A 47 0.69 -19.10 -2.73
C LYS A 47 -0.69 -19.69 -3.03
N ASP A 48 -1.64 -19.38 -2.14
CA ASP A 48 -3.05 -19.71 -2.26
C ASP A 48 -3.91 -18.44 -2.18
N ALA A 49 -5.17 -18.54 -1.79
CA ALA A 49 -5.96 -17.35 -1.46
C ALA A 49 -5.32 -16.63 -0.26
N PRO A 50 -5.21 -15.29 -0.28
CA PRO A 50 -4.71 -14.55 0.87
C PRO A 50 -5.53 -14.86 2.13
N GLU A 51 -4.85 -15.22 3.22
CA GLU A 51 -5.51 -15.53 4.50
C GLU A 51 -6.00 -14.25 5.20
N THR A 52 -5.30 -13.14 4.99
CA THR A 52 -5.60 -11.85 5.61
C THR A 52 -5.95 -10.81 4.57
N PHE A 53 -7.07 -10.13 4.78
CA PHE A 53 -7.44 -8.94 4.03
C PHE A 53 -8.24 -8.00 4.92
N ASN A 54 -7.59 -6.95 5.41
CA ASN A 54 -8.18 -5.88 6.22
C ASN A 54 -8.37 -4.63 5.33
N PRO A 55 -9.50 -4.51 4.61
CA PRO A 55 -9.65 -3.42 3.64
C PRO A 55 -9.73 -2.06 4.33
N ILE A 56 -9.05 -1.09 3.77
CA ILE A 56 -9.24 0.30 4.15
C ILE A 56 -10.64 0.74 3.70
N MET A 57 -11.41 1.26 4.65
CA MET A 57 -12.78 1.68 4.41
C MET A 57 -12.88 3.20 4.31
N THR A 58 -13.79 3.68 3.47
CA THR A 58 -14.13 5.10 3.35
C THR A 58 -15.63 5.28 3.40
N LYS A 59 -16.07 6.46 3.80
CA LYS A 59 -17.50 6.80 3.83
C LYS A 59 -18.07 6.77 2.42
N ALA A 60 -19.15 6.02 2.22
CA ALA A 60 -19.78 5.93 0.92
C ALA A 60 -20.51 7.23 0.60
N LYS A 61 -20.27 7.81 -0.58
CA LYS A 61 -20.85 9.10 -1.00
C LYS A 61 -22.39 9.12 -0.89
N TYR A 62 -23.03 7.96 -1.09
CA TYR A 62 -24.50 7.81 -1.08
C TYR A 62 -24.94 6.71 -0.12
N GLY A 63 -24.19 6.42 0.93
CA GLY A 63 -24.46 5.33 1.87
C GLY A 63 -25.75 5.50 2.66
N HIS A 64 -26.22 6.75 2.84
CA HIS A 64 -27.45 7.09 3.52
C HIS A 64 -28.71 6.95 2.64
N LEU A 65 -28.54 6.78 1.34
CA LEU A 65 -29.64 6.66 0.39
C LEU A 65 -29.90 5.18 0.07
N GLY A 66 -31.15 4.75 0.22
CA GLY A 66 -31.60 3.49 -0.37
C GLY A 66 -31.41 3.51 -1.89
N ALA A 67 -31.12 2.39 -2.50
CA ALA A 67 -31.00 2.30 -3.94
C ALA A 67 -31.92 1.21 -4.49
N ASN A 68 -32.62 1.56 -5.57
CA ASN A 68 -33.22 0.56 -6.44
C ASN A 68 -32.12 0.11 -7.43
N MET A 69 -31.58 -1.06 -7.25
CA MET A 69 -30.64 -1.64 -8.22
C MET A 69 -31.44 -2.36 -9.30
N LYS A 70 -31.16 -2.01 -10.56
CA LYS A 70 -31.62 -2.79 -11.70
C LYS A 70 -30.76 -4.03 -11.84
N HIS A 71 -31.35 -5.18 -11.82
CA HIS A 71 -30.68 -6.44 -12.07
C HIS A 71 -31.36 -7.13 -13.27
N ARG A 72 -30.58 -7.52 -14.26
CA ARG A 72 -31.09 -8.30 -15.39
C ARG A 72 -31.12 -9.77 -14.96
N GLY A 73 -32.32 -10.35 -14.90
CA GLY A 73 -32.51 -11.78 -14.66
C GLY A 73 -31.90 -12.64 -15.77
N ARG A 74 -31.74 -13.94 -15.51
CA ARG A 74 -31.30 -14.90 -16.53
C ARG A 74 -32.28 -15.04 -17.69
N ASP A 75 -33.55 -14.67 -17.47
CA ASP A 75 -34.64 -14.57 -18.44
C ASP A 75 -34.57 -13.31 -19.31
N GLY A 76 -33.63 -12.39 -19.01
CA GLY A 76 -33.44 -11.13 -19.73
C GLY A 76 -34.30 -9.99 -19.21
N GLU A 77 -35.21 -10.23 -18.25
CA GLU A 77 -36.06 -9.19 -17.68
C GLU A 77 -35.31 -8.31 -16.67
N MET A 78 -35.76 -7.04 -16.56
CA MET A 78 -35.17 -6.06 -15.64
C MET A 78 -35.91 -6.06 -14.31
N ASN A 79 -35.29 -6.63 -13.30
CA ASN A 79 -35.83 -6.65 -11.94
C ASN A 79 -35.28 -5.48 -11.11
N TYR A 80 -36.11 -4.93 -10.24
CA TYR A 80 -35.72 -3.87 -9.32
C TYR A 80 -35.63 -4.43 -7.91
N VAL A 81 -34.46 -4.39 -7.31
CA VAL A 81 -34.23 -4.81 -5.93
C VAL A 81 -33.93 -3.58 -5.09
N LYS A 82 -34.73 -3.36 -4.05
CA LYS A 82 -34.39 -2.36 -3.01
C LYS A 82 -33.22 -2.87 -2.19
N THR A 83 -32.08 -2.20 -2.29
CA THR A 83 -30.89 -2.53 -1.50
C THR A 83 -30.62 -1.42 -0.51
N LYS A 84 -30.30 -1.81 0.75
CA LYS A 84 -29.72 -0.89 1.72
C LYS A 84 -28.24 -0.67 1.31
N ARG A 85 -27.86 0.56 1.06
CA ARG A 85 -26.45 0.88 0.80
C ARG A 85 -25.69 0.88 2.12
N ASN A 86 -24.48 0.37 2.09
CA ASN A 86 -23.58 0.43 3.23
C ASN A 86 -23.11 1.88 3.43
N GLU A 87 -22.98 2.29 4.68
CA GLU A 87 -22.46 3.61 5.04
C GLU A 87 -20.97 3.75 4.64
N TYR A 88 -20.23 2.63 4.70
CA TYR A 88 -18.82 2.55 4.33
C TYR A 88 -18.62 1.63 3.14
N THR A 89 -17.62 1.93 2.34
CA THR A 89 -17.18 1.13 1.19
C THR A 89 -15.66 0.98 1.21
N LYS A 90 -15.15 -0.07 0.59
CA LYS A 90 -13.72 -0.24 0.39
C LYS A 90 -13.17 0.88 -0.48
N VAL A 91 -11.96 1.37 -0.17
CA VAL A 91 -11.24 2.26 -1.09
C VAL A 91 -10.97 1.56 -2.43
N ARG A 92 -10.67 2.33 -3.44
CA ARG A 92 -10.31 1.79 -4.77
C ARG A 92 -8.90 1.20 -4.71
N ASN A 93 -8.55 0.37 -5.69
CA ASN A 93 -7.20 -0.18 -5.86
C ASN A 93 -6.19 0.81 -6.49
N ILE A 94 -6.50 2.09 -6.50
CA ILE A 94 -5.60 3.18 -6.87
C ILE A 94 -5.32 3.99 -5.60
N PHE A 95 -4.09 3.93 -5.13
CA PHE A 95 -3.63 4.60 -3.93
C PHE A 95 -2.78 5.81 -4.29
N GLU A 96 -3.14 6.97 -3.80
CA GLU A 96 -2.50 8.23 -4.15
C GLU A 96 -1.70 8.78 -2.97
N TYR A 97 -0.39 8.92 -3.15
CA TYR A 97 0.50 9.49 -2.14
C TYR A 97 1.37 10.59 -2.73
N SER A 98 1.68 11.59 -1.90
CA SER A 98 2.71 12.57 -2.22
C SER A 98 4.09 11.97 -1.98
N VAL A 99 5.06 12.31 -2.83
CA VAL A 99 6.43 11.83 -2.78
C VAL A 99 7.43 12.96 -2.56
N GLY A 100 8.66 12.61 -2.19
CA GLY A 100 9.75 13.56 -2.02
C GLY A 100 9.85 14.16 -0.62
N GLY A 101 10.65 15.22 -0.50
CA GLY A 101 11.03 15.82 0.77
C GLY A 101 9.84 16.29 1.60
N GLY A 102 9.75 15.83 2.86
CA GLY A 102 8.69 16.19 3.81
C GLY A 102 7.34 15.50 3.58
N HIS A 103 7.15 14.78 2.46
CA HIS A 103 5.92 14.07 2.15
C HIS A 103 6.04 12.54 2.34
N SER A 104 7.17 11.95 1.94
CA SER A 104 7.38 10.50 2.11
C SER A 104 7.57 10.10 3.55
N THR A 105 8.28 10.94 4.31
CA THR A 105 8.55 10.79 5.75
C THR A 105 8.90 12.13 6.37
N LYS A 106 8.77 12.25 7.69
CA LYS A 106 9.27 13.40 8.48
C LYS A 106 10.69 13.17 9.02
N ASP A 107 11.22 11.96 8.90
CA ASP A 107 12.54 11.60 9.41
C ASP A 107 13.62 12.16 8.46
N LYS A 108 14.30 13.22 8.89
CA LYS A 108 15.31 13.87 8.05
C LYS A 108 16.45 12.96 7.63
N ILE A 109 16.85 12.02 8.49
CA ILE A 109 17.92 11.05 8.21
C ILE A 109 17.58 10.14 7.03
N ALA A 110 16.31 9.83 6.80
CA ALA A 110 15.88 8.99 5.68
C ALA A 110 16.26 9.60 4.32
N PHE A 111 16.41 10.94 4.24
CA PHE A 111 16.76 11.63 2.98
C PHE A 111 18.21 11.45 2.55
N GLN A 112 19.04 10.79 3.36
CA GLN A 112 20.36 10.30 2.93
C GLN A 112 20.23 9.12 1.96
N HIS A 113 19.06 8.46 1.91
CA HIS A 113 18.76 7.43 0.92
C HIS A 113 18.09 8.08 -0.31
N PRO A 114 18.54 7.77 -1.55
CA PRO A 114 18.08 8.44 -2.77
C PRO A 114 16.61 8.16 -3.14
N ALA A 115 16.06 7.04 -2.68
CA ALA A 115 14.69 6.60 -3.02
C ALA A 115 13.93 6.17 -1.77
N ILE A 116 13.07 7.05 -1.27
CA ILE A 116 12.29 6.79 -0.04
C ILE A 116 10.85 6.43 -0.43
N MET A 117 10.41 5.26 0.01
CA MET A 117 8.99 4.88 -0.07
C MET A 117 8.16 5.73 0.90
N PRO A 118 6.97 6.24 0.50
CA PRO A 118 6.07 6.92 1.43
C PRO A 118 5.67 6.01 2.59
N GLU A 119 5.79 6.51 3.83
CA GLU A 119 5.40 5.76 5.04
C GLU A 119 3.93 5.35 5.02
N GLN A 120 3.05 6.21 4.47
CA GLN A 120 1.63 5.88 4.36
C GLN A 120 1.38 4.71 3.40
N LEU A 121 2.14 4.59 2.30
CA LEU A 121 2.05 3.43 1.41
C LEU A 121 2.42 2.14 2.15
N ALA A 122 3.56 2.15 2.87
CA ALA A 122 3.98 0.98 3.65
C ALA A 122 2.94 0.63 4.74
N ARG A 123 2.43 1.62 5.47
CA ARG A 123 1.38 1.47 6.47
C ARG A 123 0.15 0.79 5.88
N ASP A 124 -0.36 1.30 4.79
CA ASP A 124 -1.60 0.82 4.16
C ASP A 124 -1.44 -0.63 3.67
N MET A 125 -0.29 -0.96 3.07
CA MET A 125 -0.02 -2.32 2.60
C MET A 125 0.14 -3.29 3.77
N ILE A 126 0.90 -2.94 4.81
CA ILE A 126 1.09 -3.79 5.99
C ILE A 126 -0.24 -3.99 6.71
N SER A 127 -1.01 -2.94 6.95
CA SER A 127 -2.31 -3.04 7.64
C SER A 127 -3.31 -3.89 6.87
N THR A 128 -3.33 -3.77 5.53
CA THR A 128 -4.28 -4.50 4.69
C THR A 128 -3.97 -6.00 4.65
N TRP A 129 -2.70 -6.39 4.57
CA TRP A 129 -2.32 -7.76 4.26
C TRP A 129 -1.71 -8.54 5.43
N THR A 130 -1.72 -7.95 6.64
CA THR A 130 -1.23 -8.60 7.85
C THR A 130 -2.12 -8.33 9.05
N ASN A 131 -2.06 -9.23 10.06
CA ASN A 131 -2.65 -9.06 11.37
C ASN A 131 -1.59 -8.63 12.40
N LEU A 132 -2.03 -8.23 13.61
CA LEU A 132 -1.13 -7.94 14.72
C LEU A 132 -0.26 -9.16 15.05
N GLY A 133 1.03 -8.94 15.23
CA GLY A 133 2.00 -10.00 15.55
C GLY A 133 2.54 -10.78 14.33
N ASP A 134 1.97 -10.60 13.14
CA ASP A 134 2.49 -11.19 11.92
C ASP A 134 3.89 -10.69 11.59
N THR A 135 4.61 -11.44 10.78
CA THR A 135 5.96 -11.08 10.34
C THR A 135 5.93 -10.46 8.96
N VAL A 136 6.51 -9.27 8.84
CA VAL A 136 6.77 -8.57 7.57
C VAL A 136 8.23 -8.81 7.18
N PHE A 137 8.47 -9.23 5.95
CA PHE A 137 9.81 -9.40 5.39
C PHE A 137 10.04 -8.44 4.23
N ASP A 138 11.15 -7.70 4.28
CA ASP A 138 11.58 -6.80 3.21
C ASP A 138 13.01 -7.13 2.79
N PRO A 139 13.21 -7.73 1.60
CA PRO A 139 14.56 -8.09 1.13
C PRO A 139 15.40 -6.89 0.68
N PHE A 140 14.81 -5.68 0.61
CA PHE A 140 15.47 -4.44 0.17
C PHE A 140 15.13 -3.29 1.10
N THR A 141 15.52 -3.41 2.36
CA THR A 141 15.11 -2.53 3.47
C THR A 141 15.39 -1.04 3.20
N GLY A 142 16.48 -0.73 2.51
CA GLY A 142 16.88 0.64 2.19
C GLY A 142 16.96 1.52 3.44
N SER A 143 16.21 2.63 3.45
CA SER A 143 16.12 3.53 4.61
C SER A 143 15.20 3.03 5.73
N GLY A 144 14.66 1.81 5.68
CA GLY A 144 13.89 1.20 6.76
C GLY A 144 12.43 1.63 6.88
N THR A 145 11.79 2.08 5.82
CA THR A 145 10.38 2.50 5.88
C THR A 145 9.46 1.34 6.26
N THR A 146 9.63 0.18 5.62
CA THR A 146 8.88 -1.04 5.95
C THR A 146 9.13 -1.47 7.41
N ALA A 147 10.39 -1.43 7.87
CA ALA A 147 10.77 -1.78 9.23
C ALA A 147 10.06 -0.88 10.26
N LYS A 148 10.14 0.44 10.07
CA LYS A 148 9.51 1.43 10.95
C LYS A 148 7.99 1.24 10.98
N MET A 149 7.34 1.09 9.84
CA MET A 149 5.89 0.92 9.80
C MET A 149 5.44 -0.42 10.40
N SER A 150 6.21 -1.49 10.23
CA SER A 150 5.93 -2.77 10.88
C SER A 150 5.97 -2.64 12.42
N LEU A 151 6.99 -1.98 12.96
CA LEU A 151 7.11 -1.73 14.39
C LEU A 151 5.92 -0.91 14.93
N LEU A 152 5.60 0.21 14.28
CA LEU A 152 4.50 1.08 14.68
C LEU A 152 3.12 0.41 14.60
N LEU A 153 2.98 -0.59 13.77
CA LEU A 153 1.76 -1.36 13.58
C LEU A 153 1.73 -2.66 14.41
N ASN A 154 2.67 -2.87 15.33
CA ASN A 154 2.79 -4.09 16.12
C ASN A 154 2.94 -5.37 15.29
N ARG A 155 3.73 -5.30 14.20
CA ARG A 155 4.17 -6.45 13.43
C ARG A 155 5.64 -6.73 13.71
N LYS A 156 6.05 -8.00 13.60
CA LYS A 156 7.46 -8.38 13.58
C LYS A 156 8.07 -7.99 12.24
N PHE A 157 9.35 -7.66 12.25
CA PHE A 157 10.06 -7.30 11.03
C PHE A 157 11.31 -8.15 10.85
N HIS A 158 11.53 -8.60 9.62
CA HIS A 158 12.79 -9.12 9.13
C HIS A 158 13.13 -8.41 7.83
N GLY A 159 14.39 -8.07 7.64
CA GLY A 159 14.81 -7.43 6.40
C GLY A 159 16.28 -7.65 6.11
N THR A 160 16.64 -7.43 4.86
CA THR A 160 18.03 -7.46 4.40
C THR A 160 18.38 -6.16 3.69
N GLU A 161 19.62 -5.70 3.85
CA GLU A 161 20.17 -4.54 3.18
C GLU A 161 21.65 -4.76 2.96
N LEU A 162 22.14 -4.46 1.75
CA LEU A 162 23.56 -4.66 1.40
C LEU A 162 24.44 -3.51 1.89
N SER A 163 23.90 -2.29 1.91
CA SER A 163 24.63 -1.11 2.35
C SER A 163 24.62 -1.01 3.87
N SER A 164 25.82 -1.08 4.47
CA SER A 164 26.00 -0.84 5.91
C SER A 164 25.53 0.56 6.32
N GLU A 165 25.69 1.56 5.45
CA GLU A 165 25.21 2.93 5.67
C GLU A 165 23.67 2.97 5.79
N TYR A 166 22.95 2.28 4.89
CA TYR A 166 21.48 2.21 4.95
C TYR A 166 20.98 1.37 6.11
N CYS A 167 21.73 0.33 6.50
CA CYS A 167 21.46 -0.40 7.74
C CYS A 167 21.49 0.52 8.97
N GLU A 168 22.49 1.42 9.02
CA GLU A 168 22.65 2.37 10.13
C GLU A 168 21.49 3.41 10.13
N ILE A 169 21.12 3.93 8.96
CA ILE A 169 19.94 4.80 8.83
C ILE A 169 18.69 4.10 9.37
N THR A 170 18.48 2.83 8.99
CA THR A 170 17.35 2.04 9.47
C THR A 170 17.35 1.90 10.99
N LYS A 171 18.49 1.55 11.62
CA LYS A 171 18.59 1.46 13.08
C LYS A 171 18.22 2.76 13.77
N GLN A 172 18.80 3.86 13.35
CA GLN A 172 18.53 5.17 13.93
C GLN A 172 17.06 5.58 13.78
N ARG A 173 16.41 5.26 12.65
CA ARG A 173 14.97 5.49 12.47
C ARG A 173 14.11 4.64 13.40
N LEU A 174 14.50 3.41 13.66
CA LEU A 174 13.79 2.52 14.59
C LEU A 174 13.94 2.99 16.05
N GLU A 175 15.13 3.43 16.44
CA GLU A 175 15.40 3.98 17.78
C GLU A 175 14.60 5.28 18.06
N GLN A 176 14.43 6.11 17.04
CA GLN A 176 13.67 7.37 17.11
C GLN A 176 12.17 7.16 16.95
N ALA A 177 11.72 5.98 16.52
CA ALA A 177 10.31 5.72 16.33
C ALA A 177 9.60 5.71 17.71
N PRO A 178 8.45 6.39 17.86
CA PRO A 178 7.66 6.31 19.07
C PRO A 178 7.29 4.85 19.34
N THR A 179 7.36 4.44 20.61
CA THR A 179 6.96 3.08 20.99
C THR A 179 5.49 2.87 20.58
N ALA A 180 5.17 1.72 20.03
CA ALA A 180 3.84 1.39 19.46
C ALA A 180 2.63 1.67 20.38
N LEU A 181 2.87 1.77 21.70
CA LEU A 181 1.88 2.11 22.74
C LEU A 181 1.24 3.52 22.59
N PHE A 182 1.83 4.42 21.79
CA PHE A 182 1.36 5.81 21.63
C PHE A 182 0.78 6.11 20.25
N TYR A 183 0.63 5.12 19.39
CA TYR A 183 0.07 5.34 18.06
C TYR A 183 -1.41 4.97 18.04
N GLU A 184 -2.24 5.87 18.59
CA GLU A 184 -3.68 5.79 18.37
C GLU A 184 -4.00 6.18 16.93
N SER A 185 -4.82 5.37 16.28
CA SER A 185 -5.37 5.63 14.95
C SER A 185 -6.31 6.83 15.01
N ASN A 186 -5.87 7.98 14.50
CA ASN A 186 -6.76 9.08 14.14
C ASN A 186 -7.45 8.80 12.81
#